data_c43716d0fa3b77274f0262c1f9c3298f
#
_entry.id   c43716d0fa3b77274f0262c1f9c3298f
#
_cell.length_a   1.000
_cell.length_b   1.000
_cell.length_c   1.000
_cell.angle_alpha   90.00
_cell.angle_beta   90.00
_cell.angle_gamma   90.00
#
_symmetry.space_group_name_H-M   'P 1'
#
loop_
_entity.id
_entity.type
_entity.pdbx_description
1 polymer ?
#
loop_
_entity_poly.entity_id
_entity_poly.type
_entity_poly.pdbx_seq_one_letter_code
_entity_poly.pdbx_strand_id
1 'polypeptide(L)'
;MTERLDVPVAGGTLAVFRLAEGGEPVLAVHGITANSHAWLAVARSLEGRAVLLAPDLRGRGASSRLPPPYGMEAYTSDMLAVLDHCGIERGVLVGHSLGAYAVARFAADHPERVRTAVLIDGGLARPLPEDVDPEQFLAAFLGPALARLELTFEAPEAYHEWWRAHPAMAGSDVSPDDLVAYANHDLVGKAGALRSGVAREAVRADAGELLELGKPAHRLSVPVEMLRAPRGLQNDPTPMIPAELANAWAGDAPHDRRVGEVPDTNHYTIVMGASGARVVAQAIVRALQSPVEDPRLRSPR
;
A
#
# COMPACT_ATOMS: atom_id res chain seq x y z
N MET A 1 -5.12 -20.15 -3.94
CA MET A 1 -3.98 -20.51 -3.02
C MET A 1 -3.00 -19.35 -2.97
N THR A 2 -2.29 -19.17 -1.87
CA THR A 2 -1.23 -18.14 -1.77
C THR A 2 0.10 -18.85 -2.06
N GLU A 3 0.77 -18.44 -3.14
CA GLU A 3 2.10 -18.94 -3.52
C GLU A 3 3.13 -17.87 -3.17
N ARG A 4 4.26 -18.29 -2.58
CA ARG A 4 5.38 -17.40 -2.31
C ARG A 4 6.41 -17.50 -3.44
N LEU A 5 6.81 -16.35 -3.96
CA LEU A 5 7.94 -16.16 -4.85
C LEU A 5 9.07 -15.51 -4.07
N ASP A 6 10.28 -15.95 -4.30
CA ASP A 6 11.49 -15.39 -3.70
C ASP A 6 12.26 -14.61 -4.77
N VAL A 7 12.16 -13.28 -4.75
CA VAL A 7 12.75 -12.38 -5.75
C VAL A 7 14.10 -11.86 -5.27
N PRO A 8 15.20 -12.11 -6.03
CA PRO A 8 16.51 -11.56 -5.69
C PRO A 8 16.51 -10.03 -5.75
N VAL A 9 16.96 -9.38 -4.68
CA VAL A 9 17.10 -7.93 -4.55
C VAL A 9 18.42 -7.57 -3.87
N ALA A 10 18.77 -6.29 -3.85
CA ALA A 10 19.95 -5.84 -3.13
C ALA A 10 19.88 -6.23 -1.65
N GLY A 11 20.89 -6.95 -1.17
CA GLY A 11 21.00 -7.40 0.22
C GLY A 11 20.28 -8.72 0.54
N GLY A 12 19.65 -9.40 -0.43
CA GLY A 12 19.03 -10.71 -0.18
C GLY A 12 17.85 -11.04 -1.09
N THR A 13 16.77 -11.52 -0.49
CA THR A 13 15.58 -12.00 -1.20
C THR A 13 14.33 -11.33 -0.66
N LEU A 14 13.57 -10.71 -1.55
CA LEU A 14 12.27 -10.14 -1.25
C LEU A 14 11.19 -11.23 -1.37
N ALA A 15 10.38 -11.40 -0.35
CA ALA A 15 9.23 -12.28 -0.39
C ALA A 15 8.06 -11.60 -1.12
N VAL A 16 7.57 -12.23 -2.17
CA VAL A 16 6.41 -11.78 -2.94
C VAL A 16 5.34 -12.85 -2.89
N PHE A 17 4.12 -12.47 -2.58
CA PHE A 17 2.99 -13.39 -2.49
C PHE A 17 2.08 -13.24 -3.71
N ARG A 18 1.92 -14.34 -4.43
CA ARG A 18 0.95 -14.46 -5.49
C ARG A 18 -0.41 -14.76 -4.86
N LEU A 19 -1.28 -13.76 -4.83
CA LEU A 19 -2.61 -13.85 -4.26
C LEU A 19 -3.64 -13.99 -5.38
N ALA A 20 -4.46 -15.02 -5.29
CA ALA A 20 -5.41 -15.47 -6.30
C ALA A 20 -4.73 -16.17 -7.52
N GLU A 21 -5.56 -16.68 -8.40
CA GLU A 21 -5.16 -17.39 -9.62
C GLU A 21 -5.90 -16.81 -10.83
N GLY A 22 -5.28 -16.91 -12.00
CA GLY A 22 -5.85 -16.43 -13.25
C GLY A 22 -5.69 -14.93 -13.49
N GLY A 23 -5.91 -14.52 -14.71
CA GLY A 23 -5.84 -13.13 -15.12
C GLY A 23 -4.43 -12.55 -15.26
N GLU A 24 -4.39 -11.25 -15.52
CA GLU A 24 -3.15 -10.49 -15.72
C GLU A 24 -2.51 -10.13 -14.36
N PRO A 25 -1.17 -10.18 -14.22
CA PRO A 25 -0.51 -9.83 -12.98
C PRO A 25 -0.55 -8.32 -12.71
N VAL A 26 -0.80 -7.98 -11.45
CA VAL A 26 -0.83 -6.60 -10.91
C VAL A 26 0.09 -6.53 -9.71
N LEU A 27 1.02 -5.60 -9.69
CA LEU A 27 1.88 -5.37 -8.53
C LEU A 27 1.12 -4.59 -7.45
N ALA A 28 1.01 -5.17 -6.24
CA ALA A 28 0.21 -4.61 -5.14
C ALA A 28 1.08 -4.31 -3.90
N VAL A 29 1.31 -3.02 -3.62
CA VAL A 29 2.25 -2.54 -2.60
C VAL A 29 1.50 -2.06 -1.36
N HIS A 30 1.81 -2.64 -0.19
CA HIS A 30 1.15 -2.38 1.08
C HIS A 30 1.66 -1.12 1.82
N GLY A 31 0.99 -0.74 2.93
CA GLY A 31 1.30 0.41 3.76
C GLY A 31 2.49 0.24 4.71
N ILE A 32 2.84 1.32 5.43
CA ILE A 32 4.09 1.48 6.22
C ILE A 32 4.34 0.41 7.28
N THR A 33 3.32 -0.01 8.01
CA THR A 33 3.42 -1.06 9.05
C THR A 33 2.58 -2.29 8.71
N ALA A 34 2.22 -2.44 7.43
CA ALA A 34 1.41 -3.53 6.91
C ALA A 34 2.28 -4.66 6.34
N ASN A 35 1.65 -5.60 5.67
CA ASN A 35 2.26 -6.71 4.95
C ASN A 35 1.38 -7.11 3.75
N SER A 36 1.86 -8.04 2.92
CA SER A 36 1.18 -8.52 1.72
C SER A 36 -0.24 -9.05 1.97
N HIS A 37 -0.53 -9.58 3.16
CA HIS A 37 -1.84 -10.14 3.50
C HIS A 37 -2.93 -9.07 3.68
N ALA A 38 -2.58 -7.78 3.69
CA ALA A 38 -3.57 -6.70 3.60
C ALA A 38 -4.41 -6.76 2.30
N TRP A 39 -3.92 -7.44 1.28
CA TRP A 39 -4.55 -7.56 -0.03
C TRP A 39 -5.49 -8.78 -0.19
N LEU A 40 -5.66 -9.62 0.83
CA LEU A 40 -6.45 -10.87 0.74
C LEU A 40 -7.90 -10.62 0.29
N ALA A 41 -8.57 -9.63 0.86
CA ALA A 41 -9.96 -9.29 0.49
C ALA A 41 -10.06 -8.79 -0.95
N VAL A 42 -9.10 -7.96 -1.39
CA VAL A 42 -9.02 -7.46 -2.77
C VAL A 42 -8.78 -8.62 -3.73
N ALA A 43 -7.85 -9.52 -3.42
CA ALA A 43 -7.53 -10.69 -4.25
C ALA A 43 -8.75 -11.57 -4.48
N ARG A 44 -9.55 -11.84 -3.44
CA ARG A 44 -10.82 -12.58 -3.60
C ARG A 44 -11.84 -11.82 -4.44
N SER A 45 -11.92 -10.51 -4.27
CA SER A 45 -12.87 -9.66 -5.00
C SER A 45 -12.53 -9.53 -6.49
N LEU A 46 -11.33 -9.89 -6.91
CA LEU A 46 -10.93 -9.95 -8.31
C LEU A 46 -11.53 -11.14 -9.07
N GLU A 47 -11.95 -12.20 -8.39
CA GLU A 47 -12.66 -13.36 -8.98
C GLU A 47 -11.94 -13.96 -10.21
N GLY A 48 -10.62 -14.08 -10.15
CA GLY A 48 -9.79 -14.60 -11.23
C GLY A 48 -9.52 -13.63 -12.40
N ARG A 49 -9.98 -12.38 -12.31
CA ARG A 49 -9.76 -11.37 -13.37
C ARG A 49 -8.34 -10.79 -13.36
N ALA A 50 -7.65 -10.89 -12.24
CA ALA A 50 -6.25 -10.51 -12.08
C ALA A 50 -5.60 -11.34 -10.98
N VAL A 51 -4.27 -11.42 -11.03
CA VAL A 51 -3.42 -11.98 -9.98
C VAL A 51 -2.69 -10.83 -9.29
N LEU A 52 -2.74 -10.75 -7.96
CA LEU A 52 -1.93 -9.79 -7.22
C LEU A 52 -0.55 -10.37 -6.91
N LEU A 53 0.49 -9.68 -7.34
CA LEU A 53 1.86 -9.88 -6.88
C LEU A 53 2.10 -8.91 -5.74
N ALA A 54 2.01 -9.40 -4.52
CA ALA A 54 2.07 -8.59 -3.30
C ALA A 54 3.42 -8.81 -2.59
N PRO A 55 4.43 -7.95 -2.78
CA PRO A 55 5.66 -8.01 -2.01
C PRO A 55 5.40 -7.65 -0.56
N ASP A 56 6.09 -8.34 0.37
CA ASP A 56 6.36 -7.75 1.66
C ASP A 56 7.52 -6.77 1.50
N LEU A 57 7.28 -5.50 1.69
CA LEU A 57 8.32 -4.49 1.61
C LEU A 57 9.48 -4.83 2.58
N ARG A 58 10.71 -4.50 2.21
CA ARG A 58 11.87 -4.74 3.09
C ARG A 58 11.65 -4.19 4.49
N GLY A 59 11.99 -4.98 5.49
CA GLY A 59 11.71 -4.68 6.89
C GLY A 59 10.28 -5.04 7.34
N ARG A 60 9.45 -5.72 6.53
CA ARG A 60 8.07 -6.13 6.86
C ARG A 60 7.81 -7.59 6.52
N GLY A 61 6.86 -8.19 7.20
CA GLY A 61 6.41 -9.55 6.94
C GLY A 61 7.55 -10.55 6.77
N ALA A 62 7.50 -11.37 5.72
CA ALA A 62 8.54 -12.36 5.40
C ALA A 62 9.86 -11.72 4.90
N SER A 63 9.84 -10.42 4.53
CA SER A 63 11.03 -9.62 4.18
C SER A 63 11.58 -8.81 5.36
N SER A 64 11.14 -9.06 6.59
CA SER A 64 11.53 -8.31 7.80
C SER A 64 13.03 -8.30 8.08
N ARG A 65 13.78 -9.28 7.56
CA ARG A 65 15.24 -9.43 7.75
C ARG A 65 16.07 -8.82 6.63
N LEU A 66 15.45 -8.29 5.56
CA LEU A 66 16.23 -7.59 4.54
C LEU A 66 16.90 -6.36 5.15
N PRO A 67 18.21 -6.19 4.91
CA PRO A 67 18.96 -5.09 5.48
C PRO A 67 18.62 -3.75 4.83
N PRO A 68 19.03 -2.61 5.44
CA PRO A 68 18.99 -1.32 4.77
C PRO A 68 19.82 -1.32 3.46
N PRO A 69 19.61 -0.35 2.54
CA PRO A 69 18.79 0.83 2.75
C PRO A 69 17.29 0.55 2.74
N TYR A 70 16.55 1.38 3.50
CA TYR A 70 15.09 1.47 3.49
C TYR A 70 14.67 2.76 2.79
N GLY A 71 13.38 2.97 2.60
CA GLY A 71 12.84 4.18 1.98
C GLY A 71 12.50 4.01 0.50
N MET A 72 12.03 5.08 -0.14
CA MET A 72 11.41 5.03 -1.47
C MET A 72 12.33 4.52 -2.57
N GLU A 73 13.61 4.90 -2.56
CA GLU A 73 14.57 4.45 -3.57
C GLU A 73 14.75 2.92 -3.53
N ALA A 74 14.87 2.35 -2.33
CA ALA A 74 14.98 0.92 -2.17
C ALA A 74 13.69 0.19 -2.56
N TYR A 75 12.53 0.74 -2.19
CA TYR A 75 11.23 0.14 -2.53
C TYR A 75 10.96 0.17 -4.03
N THR A 76 11.26 1.26 -4.72
CA THR A 76 11.09 1.33 -6.18
C THR A 76 12.07 0.42 -6.91
N SER A 77 13.30 0.28 -6.42
CA SER A 77 14.26 -0.71 -6.94
C SER A 77 13.77 -2.14 -6.75
N ASP A 78 13.20 -2.47 -5.59
CA ASP A 78 12.62 -3.78 -5.33
C ASP A 78 11.39 -4.04 -6.22
N MET A 79 10.53 -3.03 -6.44
CA MET A 79 9.39 -3.13 -7.36
C MET A 79 9.84 -3.43 -8.78
N LEU A 80 10.90 -2.78 -9.25
CA LEU A 80 11.50 -3.05 -10.56
C LEU A 80 11.99 -4.50 -10.66
N ALA A 81 12.69 -4.98 -9.63
CA ALA A 81 13.16 -6.36 -9.57
C ALA A 81 12.00 -7.37 -9.60
N VAL A 82 10.86 -7.08 -8.95
CA VAL A 82 9.66 -7.92 -9.01
C VAL A 82 9.09 -7.97 -10.43
N LEU A 83 8.94 -6.82 -11.09
CA LEU A 83 8.45 -6.76 -12.47
C LEU A 83 9.35 -7.54 -13.41
N ASP A 84 10.67 -7.36 -13.31
CA ASP A 84 11.65 -8.06 -14.15
C ASP A 84 11.66 -9.57 -13.89
N HIS A 85 11.64 -10.00 -12.61
CA HIS A 85 11.59 -11.41 -12.24
C HIS A 85 10.34 -12.11 -12.77
N CYS A 86 9.21 -11.40 -12.79
CA CYS A 86 7.93 -11.92 -13.29
C CYS A 86 7.72 -11.72 -14.79
N GLY A 87 8.69 -11.17 -15.53
CA GLY A 87 8.59 -10.93 -16.97
C GLY A 87 7.56 -9.87 -17.36
N ILE A 88 7.27 -8.91 -16.46
CA ILE A 88 6.28 -7.86 -16.68
C ILE A 88 7.01 -6.62 -17.24
N GLU A 89 6.98 -6.43 -18.54
CA GLU A 89 7.58 -5.26 -19.17
C GLU A 89 6.85 -3.97 -18.80
N ARG A 90 5.52 -4.00 -18.78
CA ARG A 90 4.66 -2.87 -18.43
C ARG A 90 3.38 -3.36 -17.76
N GLY A 91 3.12 -2.92 -16.53
CA GLY A 91 2.02 -3.46 -15.71
C GLY A 91 1.11 -2.41 -15.09
N VAL A 92 0.00 -2.90 -14.51
CA VAL A 92 -0.83 -2.12 -13.59
C VAL A 92 -0.20 -2.26 -12.20
N LEU A 93 0.00 -1.12 -11.54
CA LEU A 93 0.55 -1.05 -10.19
C LEU A 93 -0.50 -0.45 -9.25
N VAL A 94 -0.71 -1.09 -8.12
CA VAL A 94 -1.61 -0.60 -7.08
C VAL A 94 -0.85 -0.46 -5.77
N GLY A 95 -1.07 0.64 -5.06
CA GLY A 95 -0.44 0.88 -3.76
C GLY A 95 -1.42 1.43 -2.75
N HIS A 96 -1.27 1.02 -1.50
CA HIS A 96 -2.06 1.50 -0.37
C HIS A 96 -1.18 2.27 0.60
N SER A 97 -1.63 3.45 1.06
CA SER A 97 -0.89 4.25 2.05
C SER A 97 0.55 4.53 1.57
N LEU A 98 1.58 4.12 2.34
CA LEU A 98 2.99 4.19 1.91
C LEU A 98 3.20 3.56 0.53
N GLY A 99 2.56 2.42 0.24
CA GLY A 99 2.62 1.78 -1.07
C GLY A 99 2.10 2.64 -2.21
N ALA A 100 1.13 3.52 -1.95
CA ALA A 100 0.66 4.47 -2.95
C ALA A 100 1.72 5.54 -3.28
N TYR A 101 2.50 5.99 -2.30
CA TYR A 101 3.65 6.87 -2.53
C TYR A 101 4.75 6.15 -3.31
N ALA A 102 5.03 4.88 -2.97
CA ALA A 102 6.01 4.08 -3.70
C ALA A 102 5.60 3.87 -5.17
N VAL A 103 4.32 3.56 -5.42
CA VAL A 103 3.76 3.43 -6.78
C VAL A 103 3.82 4.76 -7.54
N ALA A 104 3.47 5.88 -6.89
CA ALA A 104 3.55 7.20 -7.51
C ALA A 104 5.01 7.57 -7.84
N ARG A 105 5.96 7.29 -6.95
CA ARG A 105 7.38 7.50 -7.19
C ARG A 105 7.88 6.63 -8.35
N PHE A 106 7.58 5.34 -8.33
CA PHE A 106 7.95 4.41 -9.39
C PHE A 106 7.37 4.85 -10.75
N ALA A 107 6.09 5.23 -10.80
CA ALA A 107 5.44 5.66 -12.03
C ALA A 107 5.97 7.00 -12.58
N ALA A 108 6.47 7.88 -11.70
CA ALA A 108 7.11 9.13 -12.11
C ALA A 108 8.54 8.90 -12.66
N ASP A 109 9.27 7.94 -12.10
CA ASP A 109 10.65 7.65 -12.48
C ASP A 109 10.76 6.62 -13.63
N HIS A 110 9.77 5.72 -13.77
CA HIS A 110 9.69 4.63 -14.77
C HIS A 110 8.33 4.59 -15.48
N PRO A 111 7.88 5.68 -16.12
CA PRO A 111 6.55 5.72 -16.76
C PRO A 111 6.36 4.67 -17.87
N GLU A 112 7.45 4.25 -18.52
CA GLU A 112 7.45 3.19 -19.54
C GLU A 112 7.09 1.82 -18.97
N ARG A 113 7.31 1.59 -17.66
CA ARG A 113 7.01 0.34 -16.98
C ARG A 113 5.59 0.30 -16.40
N VAL A 114 4.86 1.42 -16.44
CA VAL A 114 3.53 1.56 -15.81
C VAL A 114 2.46 1.81 -16.86
N ARG A 115 1.48 0.92 -16.93
CA ARG A 115 0.28 1.06 -17.77
C ARG A 115 -0.74 2.00 -17.12
N THR A 116 -1.01 1.78 -15.84
CA THR A 116 -1.91 2.57 -15.01
C THR A 116 -1.49 2.43 -13.57
N ALA A 117 -1.51 3.50 -12.80
CA ALA A 117 -1.32 3.49 -11.36
C ALA A 117 -2.67 3.60 -10.63
N VAL A 118 -2.89 2.77 -9.60
CA VAL A 118 -4.04 2.87 -8.69
C VAL A 118 -3.50 3.23 -7.31
N LEU A 119 -3.82 4.44 -6.85
CA LEU A 119 -3.36 4.98 -5.57
C LEU A 119 -4.50 4.89 -4.56
N ILE A 120 -4.30 4.15 -3.47
CA ILE A 120 -5.34 3.91 -2.47
C ILE A 120 -4.95 4.61 -1.17
N ASP A 121 -5.73 5.61 -0.80
CA ASP A 121 -5.66 6.39 0.43
C ASP A 121 -4.23 6.82 0.81
N GLY A 122 -3.50 7.28 -0.20
CA GLY A 122 -2.11 7.71 -0.13
C GLY A 122 -1.63 8.28 -1.46
N GLY A 123 -0.34 8.64 -1.55
CA GLY A 123 0.31 9.12 -2.77
C GLY A 123 0.33 10.63 -2.93
N LEU A 124 -0.50 11.40 -2.23
CA LEU A 124 -0.48 12.87 -2.23
C LEU A 124 0.13 13.42 -0.96
N ALA A 125 0.98 14.44 -1.09
CA ALA A 125 1.46 15.20 0.05
C ALA A 125 0.31 15.95 0.72
N ARG A 126 0.14 15.74 2.01
CA ARG A 126 -0.73 16.60 2.82
C ARG A 126 0.05 17.86 3.17
N PRO A 127 -0.47 19.06 2.85
CA PRO A 127 0.16 20.29 3.31
C PRO A 127 0.27 20.29 4.83
N LEU A 128 1.47 20.50 5.35
CA LEU A 128 1.65 20.75 6.78
C LEU A 128 1.34 22.21 7.06
N PRO A 129 0.67 22.53 8.17
CA PRO A 129 0.60 23.88 8.65
C PRO A 129 2.02 24.47 8.87
N GLU A 130 2.22 25.75 8.58
CA GLU A 130 3.54 26.40 8.62
C GLU A 130 4.24 26.32 9.99
N ASP A 131 3.45 26.23 11.06
CA ASP A 131 3.95 26.20 12.45
C ASP A 131 4.07 24.79 13.05
N VAL A 132 3.86 23.73 12.27
CA VAL A 132 3.91 22.35 12.77
C VAL A 132 5.30 21.75 12.54
N ASP A 133 5.93 21.32 13.64
CA ASP A 133 7.16 20.55 13.60
C ASP A 133 6.88 19.19 12.89
N PRO A 134 7.57 18.89 11.78
CA PRO A 134 7.39 17.67 11.04
C PRO A 134 7.57 16.39 11.88
N GLU A 135 8.53 16.37 12.80
CA GLU A 135 8.76 15.20 13.67
C GLU A 135 7.59 14.99 14.65
N GLN A 136 7.06 16.07 15.22
CA GLN A 136 5.89 16.01 16.10
C GLN A 136 4.64 15.58 15.33
N PHE A 137 4.45 16.10 14.11
CA PHE A 137 3.36 15.68 13.25
C PHE A 137 3.43 14.17 12.95
N LEU A 138 4.61 13.67 12.59
CA LEU A 138 4.83 12.25 12.31
C LEU A 138 4.62 11.37 13.54
N ALA A 139 5.09 11.82 14.70
CA ALA A 139 4.87 11.12 15.96
C ALA A 139 3.38 11.05 16.33
N ALA A 140 2.64 12.13 16.11
CA ALA A 140 1.20 12.17 16.35
C ALA A 140 0.43 11.32 15.33
N PHE A 141 0.84 11.37 14.07
CA PHE A 141 0.18 10.69 12.96
C PHE A 141 0.42 9.18 12.96
N LEU A 142 1.66 8.75 13.16
CA LEU A 142 2.06 7.34 13.21
C LEU A 142 2.10 6.77 14.62
N GLY A 143 1.94 7.60 15.64
CA GLY A 143 2.08 7.22 17.05
C GLY A 143 1.35 5.93 17.44
N PRO A 144 0.06 5.76 17.11
CA PRO A 144 -0.68 4.52 17.40
C PRO A 144 -0.10 3.30 16.67
N ALA A 145 0.33 3.45 15.41
CA ALA A 145 0.94 2.38 14.64
C ALA A 145 2.34 2.03 15.17
N LEU A 146 3.12 3.03 15.58
CA LEU A 146 4.43 2.84 16.23
C LEU A 146 4.28 2.20 17.62
N ALA A 147 3.29 2.62 18.41
CA ALA A 147 3.03 2.05 19.73
C ALA A 147 2.79 0.52 19.66
N ARG A 148 2.12 0.03 18.61
CA ARG A 148 1.96 -1.41 18.38
C ARG A 148 3.30 -2.15 18.29
N LEU A 149 4.32 -1.54 17.69
CA LEU A 149 5.63 -2.16 17.50
C LEU A 149 6.41 -2.33 18.81
N GLU A 150 5.98 -1.65 19.88
CA GLU A 150 6.56 -1.77 21.24
C GLU A 150 5.88 -2.87 22.07
N LEU A 151 4.72 -3.37 21.63
CA LEU A 151 3.95 -4.35 22.38
C LEU A 151 4.53 -5.75 22.24
N THR A 152 4.42 -6.53 23.31
CA THR A 152 4.66 -7.96 23.35
C THR A 152 3.38 -8.72 23.70
N PHE A 153 3.23 -9.91 23.15
CA PHE A 153 2.06 -10.74 23.31
C PHE A 153 2.46 -12.14 23.79
N GLU A 154 1.72 -12.71 24.72
CA GLU A 154 2.02 -14.03 25.26
C GLU A 154 1.69 -15.15 24.26
N ALA A 155 0.61 -14.96 23.48
CA ALA A 155 0.14 -15.92 22.50
C ALA A 155 -0.39 -15.19 21.23
N PRO A 156 -0.49 -15.86 20.07
CA PRO A 156 -1.04 -15.26 18.85
C PRO A 156 -2.46 -14.71 19.05
N GLU A 157 -3.27 -15.38 19.86
CA GLU A 157 -4.65 -14.99 20.15
C GLU A 157 -4.74 -13.61 20.78
N ALA A 158 -3.77 -13.24 21.65
CA ALA A 158 -3.69 -11.91 22.25
C ALA A 158 -3.42 -10.82 21.19
N TYR A 159 -2.63 -11.13 20.17
CA TYR A 159 -2.40 -10.22 19.07
C TYR A 159 -3.61 -10.11 18.13
N HIS A 160 -4.32 -11.23 17.89
CA HIS A 160 -5.58 -11.21 17.14
C HIS A 160 -6.64 -10.36 17.86
N GLU A 161 -6.74 -10.47 19.18
CA GLU A 161 -7.67 -9.67 19.96
C GLU A 161 -7.32 -8.19 19.94
N TRP A 162 -6.03 -7.85 20.02
CA TRP A 162 -5.57 -6.48 19.86
C TRP A 162 -6.03 -5.88 18.52
N TRP A 163 -5.90 -6.64 17.42
CA TRP A 163 -6.37 -6.20 16.11
C TRP A 163 -7.90 -6.08 16.04
N ARG A 164 -8.65 -7.03 16.64
CA ARG A 164 -10.13 -6.94 16.68
C ARG A 164 -10.60 -5.72 17.47
N ALA A 165 -9.89 -5.35 18.52
CA ALA A 165 -10.20 -4.19 19.37
C ALA A 165 -9.71 -2.86 18.76
N HIS A 166 -8.87 -2.89 17.70
CA HIS A 166 -8.37 -1.69 17.05
C HIS A 166 -9.55 -0.87 16.49
N PRO A 167 -9.63 0.47 16.73
CA PRO A 167 -10.77 1.29 16.32
C PRO A 167 -11.13 1.20 14.83
N ALA A 168 -10.14 1.01 13.97
CA ALA A 168 -10.37 0.85 12.54
C ALA A 168 -10.95 -0.52 12.14
N MET A 169 -10.83 -1.54 13.01
CA MET A 169 -11.28 -2.91 12.74
C MET A 169 -12.58 -3.25 13.49
N ALA A 170 -12.79 -2.63 14.65
CA ALA A 170 -13.95 -2.91 15.49
C ALA A 170 -15.25 -2.60 14.75
N GLY A 171 -16.13 -3.61 14.63
CA GLY A 171 -17.43 -3.50 13.93
C GLY A 171 -17.33 -3.33 12.41
N SER A 172 -16.14 -3.51 11.81
CA SER A 172 -15.94 -3.46 10.36
C SER A 172 -16.38 -4.76 9.66
N ASP A 173 -16.40 -4.73 8.32
CA ASP A 173 -16.67 -5.88 7.47
C ASP A 173 -15.40 -6.65 7.05
N VAL A 174 -14.31 -6.48 7.80
CA VAL A 174 -13.08 -7.26 7.61
C VAL A 174 -13.34 -8.71 8.02
N SER A 175 -13.00 -9.65 7.15
CA SER A 175 -13.11 -11.07 7.44
C SER A 175 -12.27 -11.45 8.66
N PRO A 176 -12.83 -12.14 9.68
CA PRO A 176 -12.06 -12.62 10.82
C PRO A 176 -10.85 -13.48 10.42
N ASP A 177 -11.01 -14.32 9.40
CA ASP A 177 -9.95 -15.19 8.91
C ASP A 177 -8.82 -14.40 8.25
N ASP A 178 -9.15 -13.35 7.49
CA ASP A 178 -8.15 -12.45 6.90
C ASP A 178 -7.40 -11.66 7.96
N LEU A 179 -8.11 -11.18 8.96
CA LEU A 179 -7.49 -10.46 10.06
C LEU A 179 -6.49 -11.35 10.81
N VAL A 180 -6.86 -12.60 11.07
CA VAL A 180 -5.96 -13.61 11.68
C VAL A 180 -4.78 -13.91 10.76
N ALA A 181 -5.00 -14.11 9.47
CA ALA A 181 -3.93 -14.36 8.50
C ALA A 181 -2.96 -13.17 8.42
N TYR A 182 -3.49 -11.95 8.35
CA TYR A 182 -2.71 -10.70 8.35
C TYR A 182 -1.86 -10.54 9.62
N ALA A 183 -2.47 -10.78 10.79
CA ALA A 183 -1.80 -10.68 12.08
C ALA A 183 -0.69 -11.74 12.24
N ASN A 184 -0.99 -13.00 11.89
CA ASN A 184 -0.01 -14.09 11.98
C ASN A 184 1.20 -13.88 11.05
N HIS A 185 0.98 -13.25 9.89
CA HIS A 185 2.06 -12.95 8.94
C HIS A 185 3.04 -11.89 9.44
N ASP A 186 2.58 -11.02 10.33
CA ASP A 186 3.40 -10.00 11.01
C ASP A 186 4.09 -10.51 12.29
N LEU A 187 3.62 -11.62 12.86
CA LEU A 187 3.99 -12.03 14.20
C LEU A 187 5.31 -12.80 14.22
N VAL A 188 6.26 -12.36 15.03
CA VAL A 188 7.57 -13.00 15.23
C VAL A 188 7.89 -13.18 16.70
N GLY A 189 8.82 -14.08 17.02
CA GLY A 189 9.27 -14.35 18.39
C GLY A 189 8.91 -15.74 18.86
N LYS A 190 8.91 -15.93 20.18
CA LYS A 190 8.55 -17.19 20.84
C LYS A 190 7.31 -16.96 21.70
N ALA A 191 6.57 -18.03 21.98
CA ALA A 191 5.47 -18.00 22.93
C ALA A 191 5.90 -17.32 24.24
N GLY A 192 5.07 -16.43 24.76
CA GLY A 192 5.38 -15.56 25.91
C GLY A 192 6.11 -14.24 25.57
N ALA A 193 6.61 -14.07 24.34
CA ALA A 193 7.33 -12.87 23.90
C ALA A 193 7.15 -12.62 22.38
N LEU A 194 5.95 -12.79 21.88
CA LEU A 194 5.60 -12.49 20.50
C LEU A 194 5.47 -10.98 20.27
N ARG A 195 5.83 -10.51 19.09
CA ARG A 195 5.76 -9.09 18.72
C ARG A 195 5.61 -8.93 17.21
N SER A 196 5.27 -7.72 16.78
CA SER A 196 5.31 -7.38 15.35
C SER A 196 6.72 -7.57 14.78
N GLY A 197 6.80 -8.14 13.59
CA GLY A 197 8.04 -8.35 12.85
C GLY A 197 8.50 -7.14 12.05
N VAL A 198 7.75 -6.03 12.07
CA VAL A 198 8.12 -4.79 11.37
C VAL A 198 9.41 -4.21 11.94
N ALA A 199 10.40 -3.95 11.07
CA ALA A 199 11.65 -3.32 11.44
C ALA A 199 11.43 -1.82 11.72
N ARG A 200 11.72 -1.39 12.96
CA ARG A 200 11.53 0.01 13.38
C ARG A 200 12.39 0.99 12.57
N GLU A 201 13.59 0.56 12.19
CA GLU A 201 14.50 1.36 11.37
C GLU A 201 13.92 1.65 9.99
N ALA A 202 13.20 0.69 9.41
CA ALA A 202 12.51 0.88 8.14
C ALA A 202 11.38 1.92 8.27
N VAL A 203 10.60 1.85 9.34
CA VAL A 203 9.53 2.84 9.61
C VAL A 203 10.10 4.23 9.88
N ARG A 204 11.25 4.34 10.57
CA ARG A 204 11.92 5.63 10.80
C ARG A 204 12.46 6.23 9.49
N ALA A 205 13.03 5.41 8.62
CA ALA A 205 13.49 5.86 7.30
C ALA A 205 12.33 6.42 6.48
N ASP A 206 11.20 5.69 6.42
CA ASP A 206 10.00 6.15 5.71
C ASP A 206 9.44 7.45 6.29
N ALA A 207 9.42 7.56 7.63
CA ALA A 207 8.98 8.77 8.32
C ALA A 207 9.83 9.98 7.95
N GLY A 208 11.14 9.80 7.83
CA GLY A 208 12.07 10.86 7.42
C GLY A 208 11.83 11.40 6.00
N GLU A 209 11.24 10.59 5.12
CA GLU A 209 10.93 10.97 3.74
C GLU A 209 9.52 11.56 3.55
N LEU A 210 8.64 11.47 4.54
CA LEU A 210 7.19 11.73 4.42
C LEU A 210 6.84 13.10 3.82
N LEU A 211 7.65 14.13 4.06
CA LEU A 211 7.44 15.48 3.52
C LEU A 211 7.66 15.57 2.01
N GLU A 212 8.49 14.69 1.47
CA GLU A 212 8.84 14.64 0.06
C GLU A 212 8.02 13.63 -0.74
N LEU A 213 7.39 12.66 -0.05
CA LEU A 213 6.75 11.48 -0.67
C LEU A 213 5.64 11.82 -1.65
N GLY A 214 4.92 12.92 -1.43
CA GLY A 214 3.79 13.29 -2.29
C GLY A 214 4.16 14.05 -3.57
N LYS A 215 5.39 14.55 -3.70
CA LYS A 215 5.83 15.31 -4.89
C LYS A 215 5.76 14.51 -6.19
N PRO A 216 6.12 13.21 -6.23
CA PRO A 216 6.05 12.42 -7.45
C PRO A 216 4.65 12.35 -8.09
N ALA A 217 3.58 12.36 -7.31
CA ALA A 217 2.21 12.29 -7.80
C ALA A 217 1.83 13.47 -8.73
N HIS A 218 2.49 14.61 -8.59
CA HIS A 218 2.27 15.78 -9.46
C HIS A 218 2.99 15.68 -10.81
N ARG A 219 3.96 14.75 -10.96
CA ARG A 219 4.75 14.56 -12.17
C ARG A 219 4.34 13.33 -12.99
N LEU A 220 3.23 12.68 -12.63
CA LEU A 220 2.78 11.46 -13.30
C LEU A 220 2.31 11.78 -14.72
N SER A 221 2.85 11.02 -15.69
CA SER A 221 2.53 11.05 -17.11
C SER A 221 1.75 9.82 -17.58
N VAL A 222 1.40 8.94 -16.64
CA VAL A 222 0.59 7.74 -16.88
C VAL A 222 -0.83 7.95 -16.32
N PRO A 223 -1.84 7.21 -16.81
CA PRO A 223 -3.18 7.24 -16.24
C PRO A 223 -3.16 6.83 -14.76
N VAL A 224 -3.92 7.55 -13.93
CA VAL A 224 -4.00 7.31 -12.49
C VAL A 224 -5.44 7.29 -12.02
N GLU A 225 -5.80 6.29 -11.23
CA GLU A 225 -7.03 6.29 -10.44
C GLU A 225 -6.69 6.35 -8.96
N MET A 226 -7.18 7.36 -8.25
CA MET A 226 -7.03 7.50 -6.80
C MET A 226 -8.34 7.16 -6.11
N LEU A 227 -8.26 6.27 -5.12
CA LEU A 227 -9.36 5.95 -4.22
C LEU A 227 -9.01 6.43 -2.81
N ARG A 228 -9.93 7.15 -2.18
CA ARG A 228 -9.77 7.67 -0.82
C ARG A 228 -10.83 7.14 0.13
N ALA A 229 -10.47 6.94 1.39
CA ALA A 229 -11.40 6.66 2.46
C ALA A 229 -11.90 7.97 3.10
N PRO A 230 -13.17 8.08 3.51
CA PRO A 230 -13.68 9.24 4.22
C PRO A 230 -13.21 9.32 5.69
N ARG A 231 -12.62 8.26 6.24
CA ARG A 231 -12.19 8.17 7.65
C ARG A 231 -10.71 7.76 7.75
N GLY A 232 -10.07 8.24 8.82
CA GLY A 232 -8.64 8.07 9.06
C GLY A 232 -8.23 6.74 9.68
N LEU A 233 -6.98 6.72 10.18
CA LEU A 233 -6.28 5.54 10.74
C LEU A 233 -6.97 4.95 11.97
N GLN A 234 -7.58 5.77 12.81
CA GLN A 234 -8.27 5.35 14.03
C GLN A 234 -9.79 5.36 13.83
N ASN A 235 -10.24 5.23 12.57
CA ASN A 235 -11.64 5.38 12.20
C ASN A 235 -12.21 6.76 12.57
N ASP A 236 -11.35 7.74 12.74
CA ASP A 236 -11.70 9.13 13.02
C ASP A 236 -12.26 9.84 11.76
N PRO A 237 -13.00 10.94 11.92
CA PRO A 237 -13.63 11.63 10.79
C PRO A 237 -12.65 12.41 9.90
N THR A 238 -11.37 12.45 10.25
CA THR A 238 -10.34 13.14 9.47
C THR A 238 -9.73 12.18 8.45
N PRO A 239 -10.00 12.33 7.15
CA PRO A 239 -9.46 11.42 6.12
C PRO A 239 -7.96 11.61 5.96
N MET A 240 -7.27 10.55 5.50
CA MET A 240 -5.85 10.62 5.13
C MET A 240 -5.62 11.58 3.97
N ILE A 241 -6.47 11.50 2.96
CA ILE A 241 -6.47 12.38 1.79
C ILE A 241 -7.77 13.19 1.79
N PRO A 242 -7.74 14.49 2.12
CA PRO A 242 -8.92 15.37 2.02
C PRO A 242 -9.49 15.40 0.59
N ALA A 243 -10.81 15.50 0.48
CA ALA A 243 -11.49 15.51 -0.82
C ALA A 243 -11.02 16.70 -1.69
N GLU A 244 -10.86 17.86 -1.09
CA GLU A 244 -10.43 19.09 -1.75
C GLU A 244 -9.04 18.92 -2.35
N LEU A 245 -8.11 18.30 -1.62
CA LEU A 245 -6.75 18.03 -2.08
C LEU A 245 -6.76 17.06 -3.28
N ALA A 246 -7.51 15.95 -3.18
CA ALA A 246 -7.60 14.97 -4.24
C ALA A 246 -8.24 15.54 -5.51
N ASN A 247 -9.33 16.32 -5.36
CA ASN A 247 -10.02 16.95 -6.48
C ASN A 247 -9.17 18.03 -7.15
N ALA A 248 -8.44 18.85 -6.39
CA ALA A 248 -7.51 19.82 -6.93
C ALA A 248 -6.42 19.13 -7.74
N TRP A 249 -5.81 18.10 -7.19
CA TRP A 249 -4.79 17.31 -7.89
C TRP A 249 -5.32 16.66 -9.19
N ALA A 250 -6.55 16.14 -9.18
CA ALA A 250 -7.16 15.58 -10.40
C ALA A 250 -7.45 16.66 -11.43
N GLY A 251 -7.84 17.86 -10.99
CA GLY A 251 -8.11 19.02 -11.84
C GLY A 251 -6.90 19.48 -12.64
N ASP A 252 -5.68 19.25 -12.15
CA ASP A 252 -4.45 19.60 -12.87
C ASP A 252 -4.22 18.75 -14.13
N ALA A 253 -4.80 17.54 -14.21
CA ALA A 253 -4.71 16.64 -15.36
C ALA A 253 -5.99 15.79 -15.54
N PRO A 254 -7.12 16.40 -15.88
CA PRO A 254 -8.45 15.76 -15.79
C PRO A 254 -8.66 14.59 -16.75
N HIS A 255 -7.84 14.45 -17.78
CA HIS A 255 -7.92 13.33 -18.73
C HIS A 255 -7.18 12.09 -18.24
N ASP A 256 -6.17 12.27 -17.40
CA ASP A 256 -5.27 11.21 -16.96
C ASP A 256 -5.46 10.85 -15.49
N ARG A 257 -6.18 11.67 -14.71
CA ARG A 257 -6.38 11.48 -13.27
C ARG A 257 -7.86 11.36 -12.92
N ARG A 258 -8.18 10.31 -12.17
CA ARG A 258 -9.52 10.08 -11.62
C ARG A 258 -9.43 9.99 -10.10
N VAL A 259 -10.46 10.49 -9.42
CA VAL A 259 -10.58 10.40 -7.97
C VAL A 259 -11.94 9.79 -7.64
N GLY A 260 -11.94 8.84 -6.70
CA GLY A 260 -13.14 8.25 -6.13
C GLY A 260 -13.06 8.19 -4.61
N GLU A 261 -14.18 8.45 -3.94
CA GLU A 261 -14.33 8.14 -2.52
C GLU A 261 -14.97 6.76 -2.37
N VAL A 262 -14.44 5.97 -1.44
CA VAL A 262 -15.03 4.67 -1.09
C VAL A 262 -15.84 4.85 0.20
N PRO A 263 -17.18 4.96 0.11
CA PRO A 263 -18.00 5.28 1.25
C PRO A 263 -17.92 4.20 2.33
N ASP A 264 -18.21 4.58 3.57
CA ASP A 264 -18.26 3.70 4.75
C ASP A 264 -16.94 2.96 5.06
N THR A 265 -15.81 3.46 4.55
CA THR A 265 -14.49 2.90 4.82
C THR A 265 -13.62 3.85 5.63
N ASN A 266 -12.59 3.28 6.26
CA ASN A 266 -11.46 3.98 6.85
C ASN A 266 -10.16 3.55 6.17
N HIS A 267 -9.05 4.12 6.61
CA HIS A 267 -7.73 3.84 6.04
C HIS A 267 -7.38 2.35 5.88
N TYR A 268 -7.84 1.49 6.78
CA TYR A 268 -7.58 0.04 6.69
C TYR A 268 -8.67 -0.69 5.90
N THR A 269 -9.94 -0.39 6.19
CA THR A 269 -11.06 -1.14 5.62
C THR A 269 -11.28 -0.87 4.13
N ILE A 270 -10.69 0.19 3.59
CA ILE A 270 -10.68 0.45 2.14
C ILE A 270 -10.04 -0.70 1.34
N VAL A 271 -9.05 -1.42 1.91
CA VAL A 271 -8.40 -2.58 1.28
C VAL A 271 -8.74 -3.90 1.96
N MET A 272 -8.93 -3.91 3.29
CA MET A 272 -9.12 -5.13 4.06
C MET A 272 -10.59 -5.49 4.27
N GLY A 273 -11.50 -4.51 4.23
CA GLY A 273 -12.95 -4.71 4.34
C GLY A 273 -13.56 -5.22 3.04
N ALA A 274 -14.59 -6.05 3.14
CA ALA A 274 -15.24 -6.64 1.97
C ALA A 274 -15.83 -5.59 1.01
N SER A 275 -16.39 -4.51 1.54
CA SER A 275 -17.00 -3.42 0.75
C SER A 275 -15.93 -2.60 0.03
N GLY A 276 -14.89 -2.17 0.75
CA GLY A 276 -13.77 -1.42 0.18
C GLY A 276 -13.02 -2.24 -0.86
N ALA A 277 -12.69 -3.49 -0.54
CA ALA A 277 -11.98 -4.40 -1.42
C ALA A 277 -12.68 -4.61 -2.77
N ARG A 278 -14.02 -4.67 -2.80
CA ARG A 278 -14.78 -4.74 -4.07
C ARG A 278 -14.58 -3.51 -4.95
N VAL A 279 -14.58 -2.31 -4.37
CA VAL A 279 -14.36 -1.07 -5.11
C VAL A 279 -12.93 -1.00 -5.64
N VAL A 280 -11.95 -1.39 -4.82
CA VAL A 280 -10.54 -1.48 -5.22
C VAL A 280 -10.36 -2.50 -6.34
N ALA A 281 -10.96 -3.69 -6.24
CA ALA A 281 -10.90 -4.70 -7.30
C ALA A 281 -11.51 -4.18 -8.62
N GLN A 282 -12.62 -3.44 -8.57
CA GLN A 282 -13.21 -2.81 -9.75
C GLN A 282 -12.26 -1.77 -10.38
N ALA A 283 -11.57 -0.96 -9.58
CA ALA A 283 -10.57 -0.02 -10.08
C ALA A 283 -9.40 -0.74 -10.78
N ILE A 284 -8.89 -1.82 -10.18
CA ILE A 284 -7.86 -2.66 -10.79
C ILE A 284 -8.35 -3.22 -12.14
N VAL A 285 -9.57 -3.74 -12.20
CA VAL A 285 -10.13 -4.28 -13.46
C VAL A 285 -10.28 -3.17 -14.53
N ARG A 286 -10.73 -1.97 -14.15
CA ARG A 286 -10.75 -0.81 -15.09
C ARG A 286 -9.35 -0.47 -15.58
N ALA A 287 -8.36 -0.47 -14.69
CA ALA A 287 -6.97 -0.20 -15.06
C ALA A 287 -6.41 -1.23 -16.06
N LEU A 288 -6.78 -2.51 -15.90
CA LEU A 288 -6.41 -3.58 -16.84
C LEU A 288 -7.13 -3.46 -18.21
N GLN A 289 -8.28 -2.85 -18.25
CA GLN A 289 -9.05 -2.63 -19.50
C GLN A 289 -8.67 -1.33 -20.22
N SER A 290 -7.90 -0.44 -19.59
CA SER A 290 -7.46 0.80 -20.21
C SER A 290 -6.56 0.50 -21.41
N PRO A 291 -6.75 1.23 -22.54
CA PRO A 291 -5.89 1.05 -23.72
C PRO A 291 -4.43 1.21 -23.37
N VAL A 292 -3.59 0.36 -23.95
CA VAL A 292 -2.12 0.50 -23.84
C VAL A 292 -1.70 1.63 -24.77
N GLU A 293 -1.76 2.88 -24.30
CA GLU A 293 -1.18 3.99 -25.05
C GLU A 293 0.34 3.93 -24.94
N ASP A 294 1.04 4.05 -26.05
CA ASP A 294 2.50 4.18 -26.07
C ASP A 294 2.85 5.62 -25.63
N PRO A 295 3.53 5.80 -24.48
CA PRO A 295 3.91 7.14 -24.01
C PRO A 295 4.76 7.93 -25.01
N ARG A 296 5.45 7.23 -25.91
CA ARG A 296 6.32 7.83 -26.95
C ARG A 296 5.50 8.49 -28.07
N LEU A 297 4.20 8.19 -28.19
CA LEU A 297 3.28 8.76 -29.17
C LEU A 297 2.53 9.99 -28.65
N ARG A 298 2.69 10.35 -27.37
CA ARG A 298 2.15 11.61 -26.85
C ARG A 298 3.05 12.76 -27.30
N SER A 299 2.55 13.59 -28.21
CA SER A 299 3.23 14.84 -28.60
C SER A 299 3.48 15.70 -27.36
N PRO A 300 4.65 16.33 -27.21
CA PRO A 300 4.90 17.28 -26.13
C PRO A 300 3.88 18.43 -26.24
N ARG A 301 3.14 18.67 -25.16
CA ARG A 301 2.24 19.82 -25.00
C ARG A 301 3.00 21.02 -24.46
#